data_268041428e15272678f9949e306e198f
#
_entry.id   268041428e15272678f9949e306e198f
#
_cell.length_a   1.000
_cell.length_b   1.000
_cell.length_c   1.000
_cell.angle_alpha   90.00
_cell.angle_beta   90.00
_cell.angle_gamma   90.00
#
_symmetry.space_group_name_H-M   'P 1'
#
loop_
_entity.id
_entity.type
_entity.pdbx_description
1 polymer ?
#
loop_
_entity_poly.entity_id
_entity_poly.type
_entity_poly.pdbx_seq_one_letter_code
_entity_poly.pdbx_strand_id
1 'polypeptide(L)'
;MTNGSVGQSGFKWENWAGNFTADPSRYFKPNTVDDIVDIVKQANTQNPKQKIRVVGSSHSWSALAQTDGYMVDLENFSSISIDRSTGLVTVGAGALMMEVEAALSDQGLAIPSNAVTLMPRIGGLVAAGCHGSGYNYSIISDYVHSVSMVLASGETRTFSADELGEDSDIMNTVRLNLGTFGIMYEIVLKAVPTFNVHCIDSTCPMLDTINNIQDVVTKNEYVEIFWFPFNPDNEVWLKTWNITPEETSAHPPEDYWERIDKRKFSASETLDSFHEVVSKMDVITDVIKPLKEYAQAQRQSTAMSEMLLCLGKCALENEGDADQFMVCAESCLKEGGENSIGAELWAIVAEHPSLTPMILSMLWHLVPDHDDYITSVNKAMHFRNFFPRVALMAMAIPIDPTFDNVKTAWNQAVEAVEQAAAQGQYPLNVNIEARFVKNSNCLISPINGSDHFCIIEVISYITTPTFNDFYGMIGLEWLKLGWNGSTPRPHWPKQFDAIPDINQAIRQAYRDNLQKFLTIRDSLDPDRLFVNPFLEGVFYGD
;
A
#
# COMPACT_ATOMS: atom_id res chain seq x y z
N MET A 1 17.03 -6.77 -35.44
CA MET A 1 16.51 -6.72 -34.04
C MET A 1 17.43 -5.80 -33.26
N THR A 2 16.88 -4.80 -32.62
CA THR A 2 17.61 -3.93 -31.70
C THR A 2 17.91 -4.72 -30.40
N ASN A 3 18.90 -4.29 -29.62
CA ASN A 3 19.23 -5.02 -28.36
C ASN A 3 18.03 -5.11 -27.39
N GLY A 4 17.06 -4.19 -27.46
CA GLY A 4 15.89 -4.13 -26.58
C GLY A 4 14.82 -5.21 -26.87
N SER A 5 14.78 -5.76 -28.10
CA SER A 5 13.88 -6.86 -28.48
C SER A 5 14.49 -8.26 -28.34
N VAL A 6 15.72 -8.37 -27.81
CA VAL A 6 16.37 -9.65 -27.49
C VAL A 6 16.18 -9.97 -26.02
N GLY A 7 15.26 -10.90 -25.73
CA GLY A 7 14.95 -11.25 -24.34
C GLY A 7 16.04 -12.09 -23.67
N GLN A 8 16.32 -11.79 -22.40
CA GLN A 8 17.19 -12.57 -21.51
C GLN A 8 16.45 -13.83 -21.04
N SER A 9 17.10 -14.99 -21.10
CA SER A 9 16.62 -16.24 -20.49
C SER A 9 17.21 -16.45 -19.10
N GLY A 10 16.51 -17.23 -18.27
CA GLY A 10 16.98 -17.59 -16.91
C GLY A 10 16.89 -16.43 -15.91
N PHE A 11 16.10 -15.41 -16.21
CA PHE A 11 15.79 -14.33 -15.26
C PHE A 11 14.87 -14.87 -14.17
N LYS A 12 15.18 -14.52 -12.91
CA LYS A 12 14.34 -14.81 -11.74
C LYS A 12 13.71 -13.51 -11.27
N TRP A 13 12.40 -13.45 -11.29
CA TRP A 13 11.67 -12.31 -10.80
C TRP A 13 11.10 -12.56 -9.41
N GLU A 14 11.17 -11.56 -8.57
CA GLU A 14 10.53 -11.52 -7.26
C GLU A 14 9.86 -10.13 -7.12
N ASN A 15 8.66 -10.08 -6.56
CA ASN A 15 8.05 -8.79 -6.26
C ASN A 15 8.71 -8.14 -5.03
N TRP A 16 8.48 -6.84 -4.83
CA TRP A 16 9.10 -6.08 -3.75
C TRP A 16 8.88 -6.70 -2.36
N ALA A 17 7.69 -7.21 -2.10
CA ALA A 17 7.35 -7.84 -0.82
C ALA A 17 7.99 -9.24 -0.64
N GLY A 18 8.38 -9.91 -1.71
CA GLY A 18 8.96 -11.26 -1.66
C GLY A 18 7.92 -12.39 -1.56
N ASN A 19 6.63 -12.08 -1.68
CA ASN A 19 5.57 -13.09 -1.59
C ASN A 19 5.19 -13.72 -2.94
N PHE A 20 5.65 -13.17 -4.06
CA PHE A 20 5.48 -13.73 -5.40
C PHE A 20 6.79 -13.80 -6.16
N THR A 21 7.03 -14.91 -6.81
CA THR A 21 8.17 -15.14 -7.71
C THR A 21 7.70 -15.63 -9.07
N ALA A 22 8.51 -15.45 -10.11
CA ALA A 22 8.26 -15.98 -11.44
C ALA A 22 9.56 -16.31 -12.17
N ASP A 23 9.48 -17.31 -13.05
CA ASP A 23 10.56 -17.74 -13.94
C ASP A 23 10.15 -17.48 -15.41
N PRO A 24 10.14 -16.21 -15.86
CA PRO A 24 9.70 -15.90 -17.22
C PRO A 24 10.62 -16.57 -18.26
N SER A 25 10.02 -17.12 -19.31
CA SER A 25 10.77 -17.73 -20.42
C SER A 25 11.72 -16.74 -21.08
N ARG A 26 11.34 -15.46 -21.08
CA ARG A 26 12.15 -14.32 -21.53
C ARG A 26 11.83 -13.07 -20.72
N TYR A 27 12.88 -12.30 -20.39
CA TYR A 27 12.80 -10.97 -19.78
C TYR A 27 13.34 -9.92 -20.76
N PHE A 28 12.58 -8.85 -21.00
CA PHE A 28 12.89 -7.83 -21.98
C PHE A 28 12.95 -6.44 -21.34
N LYS A 29 13.90 -5.62 -21.83
CA LYS A 29 13.99 -4.18 -21.53
C LYS A 29 14.02 -3.40 -22.85
N PRO A 30 12.85 -3.13 -23.47
CA PRO A 30 12.78 -2.40 -24.72
C PRO A 30 13.25 -0.96 -24.54
N ASN A 31 13.87 -0.39 -25.61
CA ASN A 31 14.33 0.99 -25.66
C ASN A 31 13.45 1.87 -26.55
N THR A 32 12.71 1.26 -27.46
CA THR A 32 11.87 1.93 -28.46
C THR A 32 10.50 1.26 -28.54
N VAL A 33 9.53 1.98 -29.09
CA VAL A 33 8.19 1.41 -29.36
C VAL A 33 8.28 0.26 -30.35
N ASP A 34 9.19 0.34 -31.33
CA ASP A 34 9.43 -0.75 -32.30
C ASP A 34 9.94 -2.03 -31.60
N ASP A 35 10.77 -1.90 -30.55
CA ASP A 35 11.17 -3.06 -29.74
C ASP A 35 9.95 -3.71 -29.08
N ILE A 36 9.01 -2.92 -28.56
CA ILE A 36 7.77 -3.42 -27.96
C ILE A 36 6.92 -4.15 -29.00
N VAL A 37 6.78 -3.57 -30.18
CA VAL A 37 6.06 -4.18 -31.32
C VAL A 37 6.70 -5.52 -31.69
N ASP A 38 8.02 -5.59 -31.76
CA ASP A 38 8.76 -6.83 -32.07
C ASP A 38 8.55 -7.90 -31.00
N ILE A 39 8.56 -7.53 -29.70
CA ILE A 39 8.30 -8.44 -28.58
C ILE A 39 6.89 -9.04 -28.69
N VAL A 40 5.88 -8.21 -28.95
CA VAL A 40 4.50 -8.66 -29.10
C VAL A 40 4.37 -9.61 -30.31
N LYS A 41 4.98 -9.28 -31.44
CA LYS A 41 5.01 -10.15 -32.64
C LYS A 41 5.72 -11.46 -32.35
N GLN A 42 6.86 -11.44 -31.65
CA GLN A 42 7.56 -12.66 -31.25
C GLN A 42 6.68 -13.56 -30.38
N ALA A 43 5.99 -13.00 -29.37
CA ALA A 43 5.09 -13.76 -28.51
C ALA A 43 3.96 -14.43 -29.29
N ASN A 44 3.39 -13.73 -30.28
CA ASN A 44 2.32 -14.24 -31.13
C ASN A 44 2.76 -15.37 -32.08
N THR A 45 4.02 -15.41 -32.48
CA THR A 45 4.56 -16.45 -33.40
C THR A 45 4.95 -17.74 -32.70
N GLN A 46 5.00 -17.76 -31.37
CA GLN A 46 5.28 -18.98 -30.62
C GLN A 46 4.08 -19.96 -30.68
N ASN A 47 4.36 -21.25 -30.50
CA ASN A 47 3.32 -22.27 -30.37
C ASN A 47 3.62 -23.16 -29.16
N PRO A 48 2.87 -23.05 -28.05
CA PRO A 48 1.77 -22.09 -27.84
C PRO A 48 2.24 -20.62 -27.79
N LYS A 49 1.34 -19.65 -28.05
CA LYS A 49 1.63 -18.22 -27.90
C LYS A 49 2.10 -17.92 -26.47
N GLN A 50 3.08 -17.04 -26.35
CA GLN A 50 3.62 -16.67 -25.04
C GLN A 50 2.77 -15.57 -24.40
N LYS A 51 2.32 -15.79 -23.17
CA LYS A 51 1.68 -14.73 -22.40
C LYS A 51 2.70 -13.61 -22.11
N ILE A 52 2.22 -12.37 -22.06
CA ILE A 52 3.08 -11.20 -21.77
C ILE A 52 2.57 -10.51 -20.51
N ARG A 53 3.48 -10.22 -19.56
CA ARG A 53 3.20 -9.31 -18.45
C ARG A 53 4.23 -8.19 -18.40
N VAL A 54 3.73 -6.98 -18.10
CA VAL A 54 4.57 -5.80 -17.91
C VAL A 54 4.83 -5.64 -16.41
N VAL A 55 6.07 -5.33 -16.07
CA VAL A 55 6.50 -5.03 -14.71
C VAL A 55 7.05 -3.61 -14.62
N GLY A 56 6.85 -2.98 -13.47
CA GLY A 56 7.50 -1.74 -13.07
C GLY A 56 8.43 -2.00 -11.89
N SER A 57 8.22 -1.28 -10.78
CA SER A 57 8.98 -1.45 -9.53
C SER A 57 8.56 -2.68 -8.70
N SER A 58 7.68 -3.52 -9.23
CA SER A 58 7.23 -4.77 -8.60
C SER A 58 6.55 -4.60 -7.24
N HIS A 59 5.92 -3.45 -6.97
CA HIS A 59 5.27 -3.11 -5.70
C HIS A 59 3.85 -3.68 -5.53
N SER A 60 3.41 -4.62 -6.36
CA SER A 60 2.13 -5.32 -6.19
C SER A 60 2.29 -6.50 -5.23
N TRP A 61 1.37 -6.63 -4.27
CA TRP A 61 1.26 -7.77 -3.35
C TRP A 61 0.36 -8.89 -3.89
N SER A 62 -0.19 -8.73 -5.10
CA SER A 62 -0.98 -9.75 -5.81
C SER A 62 -0.21 -10.27 -7.03
N ALA A 63 -0.66 -11.38 -7.59
CA ALA A 63 -0.01 -12.04 -8.72
C ALA A 63 -0.18 -11.33 -10.08
N LEU A 64 -0.51 -10.03 -10.09
CA LEU A 64 -0.79 -9.23 -11.30
C LEU A 64 0.34 -9.30 -12.34
N ALA A 65 1.60 -9.26 -11.89
CA ALA A 65 2.76 -9.25 -12.80
C ALA A 65 3.35 -10.64 -13.07
N GLN A 66 2.89 -11.67 -12.36
CA GLN A 66 3.45 -13.01 -12.46
C GLN A 66 3.21 -13.63 -13.84
N THR A 67 4.25 -14.23 -14.43
CA THR A 67 4.18 -14.93 -15.72
C THR A 67 5.33 -15.92 -15.88
N ASP A 68 5.07 -17.03 -16.54
CA ASP A 68 6.06 -17.97 -17.08
C ASP A 68 6.42 -17.66 -18.55
N GLY A 69 5.65 -16.77 -19.19
CA GLY A 69 5.85 -16.30 -20.55
C GLY A 69 6.88 -15.19 -20.67
N TYR A 70 6.54 -14.13 -21.36
CA TYR A 70 7.39 -12.96 -21.56
C TYR A 70 7.13 -11.90 -20.49
N MET A 71 8.18 -11.43 -19.84
CA MET A 71 8.14 -10.32 -18.89
C MET A 71 8.81 -9.10 -19.50
N VAL A 72 8.14 -7.95 -19.49
CA VAL A 72 8.60 -6.71 -20.12
C VAL A 72 8.75 -5.63 -19.05
N ASP A 73 9.95 -5.09 -18.90
CA ASP A 73 10.27 -3.98 -18.01
C ASP A 73 10.45 -2.70 -18.85
N LEU A 74 9.63 -1.70 -18.56
CA LEU A 74 9.62 -0.42 -19.29
C LEU A 74 10.53 0.64 -18.66
N GLU A 75 11.53 0.29 -17.88
CA GLU A 75 12.39 1.26 -17.16
C GLU A 75 13.00 2.33 -18.09
N ASN A 76 13.24 2.00 -19.37
CA ASN A 76 13.81 2.93 -20.35
C ASN A 76 12.77 3.93 -20.91
N PHE A 77 11.48 3.74 -20.64
CA PHE A 77 10.41 4.67 -20.99
C PHE A 77 10.14 5.62 -19.84
N SER A 78 11.08 6.50 -19.51
CA SER A 78 11.03 7.38 -18.33
C SER A 78 10.98 8.87 -18.66
N SER A 79 10.70 9.23 -19.93
CA SER A 79 10.59 10.64 -20.34
C SER A 79 9.44 11.35 -19.63
N ILE A 80 9.63 12.63 -19.28
CA ILE A 80 8.61 13.50 -18.70
C ILE A 80 8.61 14.82 -19.48
N SER A 81 7.44 15.24 -19.94
CA SER A 81 7.23 16.51 -20.63
C SER A 81 5.97 17.19 -20.13
N ILE A 82 6.05 18.47 -19.76
CA ILE A 82 4.96 19.20 -19.13
C ILE A 82 4.56 20.38 -20.03
N ASP A 83 3.31 20.40 -20.45
CA ASP A 83 2.69 21.58 -21.02
C ASP A 83 1.97 22.37 -19.93
N ARG A 84 2.64 23.41 -19.45
CA ARG A 84 2.14 24.24 -18.36
C ARG A 84 0.88 25.04 -18.75
N SER A 85 0.66 25.29 -20.03
CA SER A 85 -0.49 26.06 -20.51
C SER A 85 -1.80 25.26 -20.44
N THR A 86 -1.73 23.97 -20.61
CA THR A 86 -2.87 23.03 -20.55
C THR A 86 -2.92 22.22 -19.26
N GLY A 87 -1.84 22.18 -18.48
CA GLY A 87 -1.72 21.29 -17.32
C GLY A 87 -1.54 19.81 -17.71
N LEU A 88 -1.28 19.52 -19.01
CA LEU A 88 -1.05 18.15 -19.46
C LEU A 88 0.40 17.74 -19.25
N VAL A 89 0.59 16.54 -18.71
CA VAL A 89 1.89 15.95 -18.39
C VAL A 89 2.03 14.63 -19.12
N THR A 90 2.88 14.60 -20.13
CA THR A 90 3.21 13.38 -20.89
C THR A 90 4.33 12.64 -20.19
N VAL A 91 4.09 11.40 -19.80
CA VAL A 91 5.00 10.58 -19.01
C VAL A 91 5.18 9.21 -19.65
N GLY A 92 6.41 8.77 -19.79
CA GLY A 92 6.72 7.39 -20.14
C GLY A 92 6.31 6.45 -18.99
N ALA A 93 5.66 5.33 -19.31
CA ALA A 93 5.08 4.43 -18.31
C ALA A 93 6.10 3.84 -17.31
N GLY A 94 7.39 3.89 -17.64
CA GLY A 94 8.51 3.46 -16.81
C GLY A 94 9.07 4.53 -15.87
N ALA A 95 8.61 5.79 -15.93
CA ALA A 95 9.05 6.83 -15.00
C ALA A 95 8.65 6.52 -13.57
N LEU A 96 9.53 6.79 -12.61
CA LEU A 96 9.22 6.66 -11.19
C LEU A 96 8.29 7.80 -10.75
N MET A 97 7.37 7.51 -9.82
CA MET A 97 6.49 8.56 -9.30
C MET A 97 7.26 9.71 -8.66
N MET A 98 8.39 9.45 -7.99
CA MET A 98 9.26 10.47 -7.43
C MET A 98 9.83 11.43 -8.49
N GLU A 99 10.12 10.94 -9.70
CA GLU A 99 10.61 11.75 -10.82
C GLU A 99 9.48 12.64 -11.37
N VAL A 100 8.27 12.07 -11.48
CA VAL A 100 7.07 12.80 -11.90
C VAL A 100 6.72 13.91 -10.92
N GLU A 101 6.69 13.60 -9.61
CA GLU A 101 6.42 14.59 -8.56
C GLU A 101 7.45 15.70 -8.51
N ALA A 102 8.74 15.38 -8.65
CA ALA A 102 9.80 16.38 -8.70
C ALA A 102 9.60 17.33 -9.91
N ALA A 103 9.34 16.77 -11.10
CA ALA A 103 9.12 17.56 -12.31
C ALA A 103 7.86 18.44 -12.21
N LEU A 104 6.77 17.94 -11.61
CA LEU A 104 5.55 18.71 -11.36
C LEU A 104 5.81 19.85 -10.38
N SER A 105 6.46 19.55 -9.27
CA SER A 105 6.79 20.54 -8.22
C SER A 105 7.64 21.68 -8.78
N ASP A 106 8.63 21.38 -9.61
CA ASP A 106 9.49 22.39 -10.28
C ASP A 106 8.68 23.32 -11.21
N GLN A 107 7.55 22.86 -11.72
CA GLN A 107 6.65 23.66 -12.57
C GLN A 107 5.47 24.28 -11.81
N GLY A 108 5.41 24.10 -10.50
CA GLY A 108 4.30 24.57 -9.67
C GLY A 108 2.98 23.85 -9.95
N LEU A 109 3.05 22.57 -10.25
CA LEU A 109 1.92 21.68 -10.53
C LEU A 109 1.85 20.53 -9.54
N ALA A 110 0.69 19.87 -9.46
CA ALA A 110 0.44 18.69 -8.64
C ALA A 110 -0.60 17.76 -9.28
N ILE A 111 -0.60 16.50 -8.89
CA ILE A 111 -1.75 15.60 -9.03
C ILE A 111 -2.47 15.60 -7.67
N PRO A 112 -3.76 15.97 -7.62
CA PRO A 112 -4.44 16.25 -6.33
C PRO A 112 -4.62 15.04 -5.41
N SER A 113 -4.56 13.83 -5.97
CA SER A 113 -4.59 12.58 -5.20
C SER A 113 -3.71 11.54 -5.89
N ASN A 114 -2.83 10.92 -5.13
CA ASN A 114 -1.81 10.03 -5.64
C ASN A 114 -1.43 8.98 -4.61
N ALA A 115 -0.67 7.96 -5.03
CA ALA A 115 -0.16 6.94 -4.12
C ALA A 115 0.78 7.56 -3.07
N VAL A 116 0.70 7.07 -1.84
CA VAL A 116 1.53 7.57 -0.73
C VAL A 116 3.02 7.22 -0.89
N THR A 117 3.34 6.16 -1.62
CA THR A 117 4.73 5.77 -1.91
C THR A 117 5.18 6.26 -3.28
N LEU A 118 6.39 6.80 -3.35
CA LEU A 118 6.98 7.40 -4.56
C LEU A 118 7.83 6.42 -5.38
N MET A 119 8.06 5.21 -4.89
CA MET A 119 8.92 4.20 -5.54
C MET A 119 8.27 3.49 -6.75
N PRO A 120 6.94 3.33 -6.84
CA PRO A 120 6.34 2.70 -8.00
C PRO A 120 6.47 3.52 -9.28
N ARG A 121 6.44 2.81 -10.42
CA ARG A 121 6.40 3.42 -11.74
C ARG A 121 4.98 3.80 -12.12
N ILE A 122 4.85 4.92 -12.84
CA ILE A 122 3.56 5.53 -13.19
C ILE A 122 2.63 4.58 -13.96
N GLY A 123 3.16 3.76 -14.86
CA GLY A 123 2.36 2.79 -15.62
C GLY A 123 1.65 1.79 -14.72
N GLY A 124 2.34 1.28 -13.68
CA GLY A 124 1.75 0.37 -12.70
C GLY A 124 0.72 1.04 -11.80
N LEU A 125 0.98 2.28 -11.35
CA LEU A 125 0.06 3.05 -10.52
C LEU A 125 -1.28 3.30 -11.24
N VAL A 126 -1.20 3.75 -12.49
CA VAL A 126 -2.37 4.02 -13.34
C VAL A 126 -3.11 2.72 -13.65
N ALA A 127 -2.41 1.70 -14.16
CA ALA A 127 -3.06 0.44 -14.57
C ALA A 127 -3.77 -0.31 -13.44
N ALA A 128 -3.31 -0.15 -12.19
CA ALA A 128 -3.85 -0.83 -11.01
C ALA A 128 -4.81 0.04 -10.17
N GLY A 129 -5.03 1.30 -10.54
CA GLY A 129 -5.93 2.21 -9.84
C GLY A 129 -5.45 2.59 -8.45
N CYS A 130 -4.16 2.93 -8.32
CA CYS A 130 -3.61 3.35 -7.04
C CYS A 130 -4.24 4.67 -6.56
N HIS A 131 -4.33 4.80 -5.24
CA HIS A 131 -5.01 5.91 -4.57
C HIS A 131 -4.11 6.53 -3.48
N GLY A 132 -4.47 7.73 -3.09
CA GLY A 132 -4.03 8.37 -1.86
C GLY A 132 -5.18 8.49 -0.87
N SER A 133 -5.25 9.63 -0.20
CA SER A 133 -6.42 10.08 0.54
C SER A 133 -7.00 11.31 -0.14
N GLY A 134 -8.23 11.70 0.25
CA GLY A 134 -8.91 12.91 -0.20
C GLY A 134 -10.38 12.67 -0.53
N TYR A 135 -11.27 13.12 0.38
CA TYR A 135 -12.70 12.83 0.30
C TYR A 135 -13.34 13.33 -1.00
N ASN A 136 -12.82 14.42 -1.58
CA ASN A 136 -13.27 14.98 -2.84
C ASN A 136 -12.43 14.58 -4.05
N TYR A 137 -11.43 13.70 -3.88
CA TYR A 137 -10.49 13.29 -4.91
C TYR A 137 -10.55 11.79 -5.17
N SER A 138 -10.35 11.41 -6.43
CA SER A 138 -10.39 10.02 -6.87
C SER A 138 -8.98 9.42 -7.03
N ILE A 139 -8.88 8.27 -7.69
CA ILE A 139 -7.63 7.55 -7.96
C ILE A 139 -6.83 8.21 -9.09
N ILE A 140 -5.52 7.90 -9.16
CA ILE A 140 -4.63 8.45 -10.19
C ILE A 140 -5.11 8.15 -11.62
N SER A 141 -5.79 7.03 -11.84
CA SER A 141 -6.30 6.65 -13.16
C SER A 141 -7.35 7.62 -13.70
N ASP A 142 -8.10 8.31 -12.84
CA ASP A 142 -9.11 9.30 -13.27
C ASP A 142 -8.50 10.61 -13.77
N TYR A 143 -7.21 10.86 -13.48
CA TYR A 143 -6.48 12.02 -14.02
C TYR A 143 -5.84 11.72 -15.40
N VAL A 144 -6.01 10.52 -15.94
CA VAL A 144 -5.48 10.16 -17.26
C VAL A 144 -6.30 10.79 -18.36
N HIS A 145 -5.64 11.62 -19.19
CA HIS A 145 -6.18 12.23 -20.40
C HIS A 145 -6.06 11.30 -21.61
N SER A 146 -4.90 10.66 -21.79
CA SER A 146 -4.69 9.68 -22.85
C SER A 146 -3.67 8.62 -22.47
N VAL A 147 -3.74 7.48 -23.18
CA VAL A 147 -2.83 6.34 -23.03
C VAL A 147 -2.41 5.87 -24.42
N SER A 148 -1.09 5.74 -24.65
CA SER A 148 -0.51 5.13 -25.84
C SER A 148 0.00 3.73 -25.52
N MET A 149 -0.40 2.72 -26.31
CA MET A 149 -0.01 1.33 -26.08
C MET A 149 0.21 0.54 -27.36
N VAL A 150 0.98 -0.55 -27.25
CA VAL A 150 1.10 -1.57 -28.28
C VAL A 150 0.11 -2.68 -27.96
N LEU A 151 -0.86 -2.89 -28.85
CA LEU A 151 -1.94 -3.89 -28.72
C LEU A 151 -1.45 -5.31 -29.00
N ALA A 152 -2.29 -6.32 -28.71
CA ALA A 152 -2.00 -7.73 -29.00
C ALA A 152 -1.74 -8.02 -30.49
N SER A 153 -2.30 -7.23 -31.39
CA SER A 153 -2.00 -7.29 -32.83
C SER A 153 -0.58 -6.82 -33.21
N GLY A 154 0.12 -6.12 -32.31
CA GLY A 154 1.35 -5.39 -32.60
C GLY A 154 1.11 -4.00 -33.19
N GLU A 155 -0.14 -3.54 -33.28
CA GLU A 155 -0.50 -2.18 -33.67
C GLU A 155 -0.27 -1.22 -32.49
N THR A 156 0.24 -0.01 -32.78
CA THR A 156 0.29 1.08 -31.82
C THR A 156 -1.00 1.88 -31.85
N ARG A 157 -1.58 2.17 -30.69
CA ARG A 157 -2.80 2.95 -30.59
C ARG A 157 -2.78 3.89 -29.40
N THR A 158 -3.25 5.11 -29.62
CA THR A 158 -3.54 6.07 -28.56
C THR A 158 -5.04 6.14 -28.33
N PHE A 159 -5.43 6.06 -27.07
CA PHE A 159 -6.77 6.28 -26.58
C PHE A 159 -6.80 7.61 -25.85
N SER A 160 -7.60 8.56 -26.32
CA SER A 160 -7.65 9.93 -25.81
C SER A 160 -9.07 10.33 -25.43
N ALA A 161 -9.20 11.06 -24.33
CA ALA A 161 -10.47 11.64 -23.92
C ALA A 161 -11.05 12.61 -24.92
N ASP A 162 -10.20 13.32 -25.68
CA ASP A 162 -10.64 14.24 -26.74
C ASP A 162 -11.33 13.51 -27.91
N GLU A 163 -10.86 12.31 -28.25
CA GLU A 163 -11.42 11.53 -29.35
C GLU A 163 -12.61 10.70 -28.91
N LEU A 164 -12.51 10.07 -27.73
CA LEU A 164 -13.45 9.03 -27.28
C LEU A 164 -14.52 9.53 -26.32
N GLY A 165 -14.33 10.75 -25.76
CA GLY A 165 -15.12 11.30 -24.66
C GLY A 165 -14.59 10.88 -23.29
N GLU A 166 -14.57 11.85 -22.38
CA GLU A 166 -13.98 11.72 -21.03
C GLU A 166 -14.58 10.52 -20.25
N ASP A 167 -15.89 10.35 -20.29
CA ASP A 167 -16.64 9.34 -19.52
C ASP A 167 -17.05 8.13 -20.37
N SER A 168 -16.46 7.92 -21.54
CA SER A 168 -16.79 6.77 -22.38
C SER A 168 -16.36 5.46 -21.73
N ASP A 169 -17.11 4.38 -21.97
CA ASP A 169 -16.76 3.03 -21.48
C ASP A 169 -15.35 2.62 -21.91
N ILE A 170 -14.87 3.06 -23.09
CA ILE A 170 -13.52 2.77 -23.58
C ILE A 170 -12.47 3.50 -22.71
N MET A 171 -12.64 4.80 -22.47
CA MET A 171 -11.71 5.54 -21.61
C MET A 171 -11.70 5.01 -20.18
N ASN A 172 -12.88 4.73 -19.61
CA ASN A 172 -13.03 4.14 -18.27
C ASN A 172 -12.47 2.71 -18.17
N THR A 173 -12.25 2.05 -19.31
CA THR A 173 -11.63 0.72 -19.38
C THR A 173 -10.10 0.83 -19.52
N VAL A 174 -9.59 1.71 -20.39
CA VAL A 174 -8.15 1.79 -20.65
C VAL A 174 -7.38 2.51 -19.54
N ARG A 175 -8.01 3.40 -18.78
CA ARG A 175 -7.44 4.08 -17.62
C ARG A 175 -7.02 3.11 -16.52
N LEU A 176 -7.88 2.13 -16.19
CA LEU A 176 -7.61 1.09 -15.20
C LEU A 176 -7.75 -0.27 -15.89
N ASN A 177 -6.65 -0.79 -16.44
CA ASN A 177 -6.68 -1.92 -17.35
C ASN A 177 -5.93 -3.17 -16.84
N LEU A 178 -5.27 -3.10 -15.69
CA LEU A 178 -4.47 -4.17 -15.09
C LEU A 178 -3.43 -4.78 -16.06
N GLY A 179 -3.00 -4.02 -17.07
CA GLY A 179 -2.07 -4.47 -18.10
C GLY A 179 -2.64 -5.56 -19.01
N THR A 180 -3.97 -5.57 -19.28
CA THR A 180 -4.65 -6.66 -19.99
C THR A 180 -4.99 -6.34 -21.45
N PHE A 181 -4.71 -5.15 -21.95
CA PHE A 181 -5.05 -4.74 -23.33
C PHE A 181 -3.85 -4.64 -24.26
N GLY A 182 -2.67 -4.42 -23.68
CA GLY A 182 -1.45 -4.15 -24.39
C GLY A 182 -0.35 -3.68 -23.47
N ILE A 183 0.76 -3.31 -24.07
CA ILE A 183 1.90 -2.70 -23.37
C ILE A 183 1.75 -1.19 -23.44
N MET A 184 1.31 -0.57 -22.36
CA MET A 184 1.19 0.87 -22.18
C MET A 184 2.58 1.46 -22.01
N TYR A 185 3.02 2.33 -22.94
CA TYR A 185 4.35 2.90 -22.93
C TYR A 185 4.38 4.40 -22.64
N GLU A 186 3.26 5.11 -22.83
CA GLU A 186 3.12 6.54 -22.58
C GLU A 186 1.74 6.87 -22.02
N ILE A 187 1.69 7.81 -21.09
CA ILE A 187 0.49 8.28 -20.40
C ILE A 187 0.50 9.81 -20.40
N VAL A 188 -0.64 10.43 -20.67
CA VAL A 188 -0.82 11.86 -20.46
C VAL A 188 -1.75 12.05 -19.26
N LEU A 189 -1.27 12.77 -18.25
CA LEU A 189 -2.01 13.09 -17.02
C LEU A 189 -2.47 14.54 -17.02
N LYS A 190 -3.59 14.81 -16.34
CA LYS A 190 -4.08 16.16 -16.04
C LYS A 190 -3.56 16.58 -14.67
N ALA A 191 -2.64 17.52 -14.63
CA ALA A 191 -2.16 18.16 -13.40
C ALA A 191 -2.92 19.46 -13.14
N VAL A 192 -2.93 19.89 -11.89
CA VAL A 192 -3.50 21.15 -11.43
C VAL A 192 -2.38 22.06 -10.90
N PRO A 193 -2.58 23.38 -10.78
CA PRO A 193 -1.66 24.23 -10.03
C PRO A 193 -1.46 23.68 -8.63
N THR A 194 -0.21 23.64 -8.16
CA THR A 194 0.08 23.22 -6.77
C THR A 194 -0.57 24.17 -5.77
N PHE A 195 -0.90 23.64 -4.61
CA PHE A 195 -1.50 24.39 -3.51
C PHE A 195 -0.88 23.96 -2.19
N ASN A 196 -0.99 24.83 -1.19
CA ASN A 196 -0.57 24.52 0.16
C ASN A 196 -1.70 23.90 0.95
N VAL A 197 -1.32 23.04 1.88
CA VAL A 197 -2.23 22.40 2.82
C VAL A 197 -1.74 22.62 4.25
N HIS A 198 -2.68 22.93 5.13
CA HIS A 198 -2.47 22.97 6.56
C HIS A 198 -2.66 21.55 7.10
N CYS A 199 -1.61 20.97 7.58
CA CYS A 199 -1.53 19.61 8.10
C CYS A 199 -1.61 19.63 9.62
N ILE A 200 -2.49 18.82 10.17
CA ILE A 200 -2.58 18.56 11.62
C ILE A 200 -2.46 17.05 11.80
N ASP A 201 -1.39 16.64 12.46
CA ASP A 201 -1.15 15.26 12.88
C ASP A 201 -1.34 15.20 14.40
N SER A 202 -2.22 14.33 14.90
CA SER A 202 -2.52 14.25 16.33
C SER A 202 -2.85 12.82 16.76
N THR A 203 -2.59 12.49 18.01
CA THR A 203 -3.16 11.31 18.66
C THR A 203 -4.53 11.63 19.23
N CYS A 204 -5.48 10.73 19.04
CA CYS A 204 -6.88 10.91 19.46
C CYS A 204 -7.44 9.58 19.99
N PRO A 205 -8.32 9.59 21.01
CA PRO A 205 -9.00 8.39 21.46
C PRO A 205 -9.70 7.67 20.29
N MET A 206 -9.37 6.40 20.07
CA MET A 206 -9.85 5.64 18.91
C MET A 206 -11.38 5.59 18.87
N LEU A 207 -12.01 5.26 19.99
CA LEU A 207 -13.47 5.12 20.07
C LEU A 207 -14.19 6.42 19.71
N ASP A 208 -13.70 7.56 20.21
CA ASP A 208 -14.28 8.87 19.94
C ASP A 208 -14.10 9.25 18.48
N THR A 209 -12.91 9.01 17.92
CA THR A 209 -12.60 9.31 16.51
C THR A 209 -13.50 8.49 15.57
N ILE A 210 -13.63 7.19 15.81
CA ILE A 210 -14.43 6.30 14.96
C ILE A 210 -15.93 6.57 15.11
N ASN A 211 -16.42 6.87 16.31
CA ASN A 211 -17.83 7.25 16.51
C ASN A 211 -18.18 8.55 15.79
N ASN A 212 -17.23 9.49 15.71
CA ASN A 212 -17.41 10.80 15.05
C ASN A 212 -16.81 10.84 13.64
N ILE A 213 -16.54 9.70 13.02
CA ILE A 213 -15.81 9.58 11.75
C ILE A 213 -16.44 10.38 10.62
N GLN A 214 -17.77 10.49 10.56
CA GLN A 214 -18.48 11.30 9.59
C GLN A 214 -18.04 12.78 9.67
N ASP A 215 -18.05 13.35 10.87
CA ASP A 215 -17.63 14.73 11.10
C ASP A 215 -16.14 14.93 10.78
N VAL A 216 -15.30 14.01 11.19
CA VAL A 216 -13.86 14.04 10.90
C VAL A 216 -13.60 14.07 9.39
N VAL A 217 -14.26 13.19 8.63
CA VAL A 217 -14.01 13.05 7.19
C VAL A 217 -14.66 14.18 6.38
N THR A 218 -15.89 14.56 6.70
CA THR A 218 -16.61 15.56 5.88
C THR A 218 -16.18 17.00 6.13
N LYS A 219 -15.47 17.28 7.23
CA LYS A 219 -14.93 18.60 7.57
C LYS A 219 -13.50 18.83 7.08
N ASN A 220 -12.84 17.82 6.54
CA ASN A 220 -11.46 17.90 6.07
C ASN A 220 -11.35 17.47 4.60
N GLU A 221 -10.43 18.08 3.86
CA GLU A 221 -10.16 17.72 2.46
C GLU A 221 -9.52 16.34 2.36
N TYR A 222 -8.58 16.06 3.25
CA TYR A 222 -7.82 14.82 3.31
C TYR A 222 -7.80 14.30 4.75
N VAL A 223 -8.00 13.00 4.92
CA VAL A 223 -7.98 12.32 6.22
C VAL A 223 -7.29 10.98 6.08
N GLU A 224 -6.34 10.70 6.97
CA GLU A 224 -5.78 9.38 7.18
C GLU A 224 -5.85 9.03 8.66
N ILE A 225 -6.20 7.78 8.96
CA ILE A 225 -6.30 7.28 10.33
C ILE A 225 -5.46 6.02 10.44
N PHE A 226 -4.57 5.98 11.42
CA PHE A 226 -3.72 4.84 11.71
C PHE A 226 -3.97 4.35 13.13
N TRP A 227 -4.19 3.07 13.28
CA TRP A 227 -4.23 2.41 14.57
C TRP A 227 -3.14 1.35 14.65
N PHE A 228 -2.25 1.54 15.62
CA PHE A 228 -1.22 0.57 15.94
C PHE A 228 -1.75 -0.34 17.05
N PRO A 229 -1.81 -1.67 16.84
CA PRO A 229 -2.27 -2.58 17.87
C PRO A 229 -1.46 -2.43 19.15
N PHE A 230 -2.12 -2.66 20.29
CA PHE A 230 -1.48 -2.65 21.61
C PHE A 230 -0.90 -1.31 22.04
N ASN A 231 -1.27 -0.19 21.39
CA ASN A 231 -0.90 1.10 21.92
C ASN A 231 -1.60 1.32 23.29
N PRO A 232 -0.86 1.85 24.29
CA PRO A 232 -1.29 1.80 25.69
C PRO A 232 -2.52 2.65 25.99
N ASP A 233 -2.78 3.67 25.18
CA ASP A 233 -3.88 4.63 25.40
C ASP A 233 -5.09 4.35 24.52
N ASN A 234 -5.02 3.30 23.67
CA ASN A 234 -6.04 2.94 22.69
C ASN A 234 -6.45 4.13 21.80
N GLU A 235 -5.44 4.79 21.27
CA GLU A 235 -5.57 5.97 20.42
C GLU A 235 -5.32 5.61 18.95
N VAL A 236 -5.73 6.51 18.06
CA VAL A 236 -5.36 6.54 16.65
C VAL A 236 -4.46 7.73 16.38
N TRP A 237 -3.56 7.58 15.43
CA TRP A 237 -2.89 8.71 14.80
C TRP A 237 -3.81 9.22 13.69
N LEU A 238 -4.35 10.41 13.90
CA LEU A 238 -5.23 11.10 12.96
C LEU A 238 -4.42 12.17 12.22
N LYS A 239 -4.41 12.09 10.89
CA LYS A 239 -3.81 13.08 10.01
C LYS A 239 -4.90 13.75 9.21
N THR A 240 -4.94 15.07 9.24
CA THR A 240 -5.87 15.88 8.46
C THR A 240 -5.13 16.97 7.69
N TRP A 241 -5.54 17.19 6.44
CA TRP A 241 -4.98 18.26 5.62
C TRP A 241 -6.11 19.06 4.99
N ASN A 242 -5.98 20.41 5.04
CA ASN A 242 -6.95 21.32 4.46
C ASN A 242 -6.24 22.36 3.60
N ILE A 243 -6.82 22.66 2.44
CA ILE A 243 -6.26 23.66 1.53
C ILE A 243 -6.20 25.01 2.24
N THR A 244 -5.04 25.68 2.14
CA THR A 244 -4.81 26.99 2.73
C THR A 244 -4.07 27.92 1.77
N PRO A 245 -4.36 29.25 1.79
CA PRO A 245 -3.59 30.24 1.07
C PRO A 245 -2.29 30.66 1.79
N GLU A 246 -2.04 30.14 3.00
CA GLU A 246 -0.89 30.51 3.81
C GLU A 246 0.41 29.94 3.24
N GLU A 247 1.54 30.57 3.56
CA GLU A 247 2.87 30.13 3.13
C GLU A 247 3.32 28.88 3.91
N THR A 248 4.20 28.11 3.29
CA THR A 248 4.75 26.88 3.90
C THR A 248 5.57 27.19 5.15
N SER A 249 5.44 26.32 6.16
CA SER A 249 6.23 26.41 7.39
C SER A 249 7.73 26.31 7.09
N ALA A 250 8.54 27.08 7.83
CA ALA A 250 10.00 27.11 7.63
C ALA A 250 10.64 25.73 7.91
N HIS A 251 10.08 24.99 8.85
CA HIS A 251 10.59 23.69 9.31
C HIS A 251 9.41 22.72 9.48
N PRO A 252 8.90 22.12 8.39
CA PRO A 252 7.92 21.05 8.54
C PRO A 252 8.57 19.85 9.27
N PRO A 253 7.80 19.09 10.06
CA PRO A 253 8.32 17.92 10.76
C PRO A 253 8.85 16.87 9.76
N GLU A 254 9.81 16.07 10.23
CA GLU A 254 10.25 14.89 9.49
C GLU A 254 9.11 13.86 9.39
N ASP A 255 9.07 13.11 8.29
CA ASP A 255 8.14 12.01 8.11
C ASP A 255 8.30 10.96 9.23
N TYR A 256 7.16 10.44 9.75
CA TYR A 256 7.13 9.45 10.82
C TYR A 256 8.03 8.22 10.54
N TRP A 257 7.97 7.71 9.30
CA TRP A 257 8.75 6.52 8.93
C TRP A 257 10.24 6.84 8.81
N GLU A 258 10.60 8.06 8.39
CA GLU A 258 12.00 8.54 8.46
C GLU A 258 12.46 8.70 9.90
N ARG A 259 11.57 9.13 10.81
CA ARG A 259 11.90 9.20 12.25
C ARG A 259 12.24 7.82 12.80
N ILE A 260 11.44 6.79 12.48
CA ILE A 260 11.73 5.42 12.94
C ILE A 260 13.05 4.90 12.37
N ASP A 261 13.33 5.13 11.09
CA ASP A 261 14.54 4.62 10.44
C ASP A 261 15.82 5.35 10.88
N LYS A 262 15.75 6.67 11.04
CA LYS A 262 16.91 7.52 11.37
C LYS A 262 17.14 7.68 12.87
N ARG A 263 16.10 7.44 13.68
CA ARG A 263 16.18 7.72 15.11
C ARG A 263 17.04 6.70 15.82
N LYS A 264 18.12 7.20 16.37
CA LYS A 264 18.89 6.53 17.40
C LYS A 264 18.30 6.94 18.73
N PHE A 265 17.78 5.99 19.47
CA PHE A 265 17.37 6.26 20.84
C PHE A 265 18.60 6.45 21.72
N SER A 266 18.62 7.52 22.49
CA SER A 266 19.51 7.60 23.64
C SER A 266 19.09 6.57 24.70
N ALA A 267 20.00 6.07 25.49
CA ALA A 267 19.69 5.14 26.57
C ALA A 267 18.62 5.67 27.54
N SER A 268 18.56 7.00 27.78
CA SER A 268 17.53 7.61 28.62
C SER A 268 16.15 7.60 27.96
N GLU A 269 16.03 7.95 26.67
CA GLU A 269 14.75 7.93 25.96
C GLU A 269 14.17 6.51 25.86
N THR A 270 15.03 5.50 25.60
CA THR A 270 14.62 4.09 25.59
C THR A 270 14.12 3.66 26.97
N LEU A 271 14.79 4.08 28.02
CA LEU A 271 14.41 3.76 29.40
C LEU A 271 13.10 4.43 29.79
N ASP A 272 12.91 5.72 29.47
CA ASP A 272 11.69 6.45 29.76
C ASP A 272 10.47 5.83 29.04
N SER A 273 10.61 5.52 27.74
CA SER A 273 9.58 4.83 26.97
C SER A 273 9.28 3.44 27.52
N PHE A 274 10.30 2.68 27.89
CA PHE A 274 10.11 1.35 28.48
C PHE A 274 9.37 1.42 29.82
N HIS A 275 9.73 2.34 30.71
CA HIS A 275 9.06 2.54 31.99
C HIS A 275 7.58 2.90 31.81
N GLU A 276 7.27 3.79 30.88
CA GLU A 276 5.91 4.20 30.59
C GLU A 276 5.07 3.02 30.08
N VAL A 277 5.58 2.29 29.10
CA VAL A 277 4.91 1.10 28.53
C VAL A 277 4.66 0.06 29.61
N VAL A 278 5.70 -0.30 30.36
CA VAL A 278 5.60 -1.35 31.40
C VAL A 278 4.67 -0.94 32.53
N SER A 279 4.54 0.36 32.84
CA SER A 279 3.59 0.85 33.87
C SER A 279 2.12 0.59 33.52
N LYS A 280 1.81 0.42 32.22
CA LYS A 280 0.46 0.20 31.69
C LYS A 280 0.17 -1.28 31.34
N MET A 281 1.13 -2.19 31.57
CA MET A 281 1.06 -3.62 31.21
C MET A 281 1.14 -4.52 32.45
N ASP A 282 0.67 -5.76 32.35
CA ASP A 282 1.02 -6.80 33.31
C ASP A 282 2.45 -7.26 33.07
N VAL A 283 3.38 -6.75 33.90
CA VAL A 283 4.81 -6.96 33.74
C VAL A 283 5.20 -8.43 33.61
N ILE A 284 4.54 -9.30 34.35
CA ILE A 284 4.86 -10.74 34.35
C ILE A 284 4.37 -11.39 33.06
N THR A 285 3.13 -11.12 32.66
CA THR A 285 2.48 -11.79 31.52
C THR A 285 2.89 -11.18 30.21
N ASP A 286 2.95 -9.86 30.11
CA ASP A 286 3.07 -9.13 28.84
C ASP A 286 4.53 -8.74 28.51
N VAL A 287 5.43 -8.77 29.50
CA VAL A 287 6.83 -8.37 29.34
C VAL A 287 7.80 -9.50 29.67
N ILE A 288 7.79 -9.98 30.92
CA ILE A 288 8.76 -10.98 31.39
C ILE A 288 8.63 -12.30 30.64
N LYS A 289 7.40 -12.81 30.47
CA LYS A 289 7.17 -14.09 29.81
C LYS A 289 7.61 -14.09 28.33
N PRO A 290 7.23 -13.10 27.48
CA PRO A 290 7.71 -13.01 26.10
C PRO A 290 9.25 -12.86 25.98
N LEU A 291 9.86 -12.03 26.81
CA LEU A 291 11.32 -11.84 26.82
C LEU A 291 12.07 -13.12 27.22
N LYS A 292 11.52 -13.89 28.16
CA LYS A 292 12.06 -15.18 28.55
C LYS A 292 11.99 -16.19 27.41
N GLU A 293 10.84 -16.27 26.72
CA GLU A 293 10.67 -17.14 25.55
C GLU A 293 11.64 -16.76 24.44
N TYR A 294 11.82 -15.47 24.16
CA TYR A 294 12.79 -14.93 23.22
C TYR A 294 14.23 -15.35 23.57
N ALA A 295 14.66 -15.11 24.81
CA ALA A 295 16.02 -15.44 25.25
C ALA A 295 16.32 -16.96 25.18
N GLN A 296 15.32 -17.82 25.39
CA GLN A 296 15.46 -19.26 25.28
C GLN A 296 15.58 -19.74 23.82
N ALA A 297 14.98 -19.03 22.85
CA ALA A 297 14.94 -19.39 21.45
C ALA A 297 16.16 -18.91 20.64
N GLN A 298 16.83 -17.84 21.05
CA GLN A 298 17.87 -17.16 20.27
C GLN A 298 19.18 -17.93 20.16
N ARG A 299 19.74 -17.95 18.94
CA ARG A 299 21.06 -18.58 18.61
C ARG A 299 22.05 -17.64 17.91
N GLN A 300 21.63 -16.47 17.44
CA GLN A 300 22.47 -15.48 16.75
C GLN A 300 22.15 -14.06 17.25
N SER A 301 23.13 -13.18 17.30
CA SER A 301 23.04 -11.85 17.92
C SER A 301 23.24 -10.73 16.91
N THR A 302 22.31 -9.77 16.88
CA THR A 302 22.46 -8.41 16.33
C THR A 302 22.42 -7.40 17.48
N ALA A 303 22.73 -6.12 17.24
CA ALA A 303 22.75 -5.11 18.33
C ALA A 303 21.40 -5.00 19.07
N MET A 304 20.28 -5.04 18.34
CA MET A 304 18.94 -5.05 18.93
C MET A 304 18.65 -6.36 19.66
N SER A 305 19.07 -7.50 19.09
CA SER A 305 18.92 -8.80 19.74
C SER A 305 19.79 -8.91 21.01
N GLU A 306 20.91 -8.20 21.11
CA GLU A 306 21.72 -8.12 22.34
C GLU A 306 20.97 -7.42 23.47
N MET A 307 20.30 -6.30 23.19
CA MET A 307 19.46 -5.62 24.17
C MET A 307 18.29 -6.51 24.63
N LEU A 308 17.56 -7.10 23.69
CA LEU A 308 16.46 -8.02 24.01
C LEU A 308 16.93 -9.29 24.72
N LEU A 309 18.12 -9.80 24.41
CA LEU A 309 18.74 -10.92 25.13
C LEU A 309 19.14 -10.54 26.56
N CYS A 310 19.62 -9.31 26.77
CA CYS A 310 19.90 -8.79 28.11
C CYS A 310 18.59 -8.72 28.93
N LEU A 311 17.53 -8.11 28.36
CA LEU A 311 16.22 -8.06 28.98
C LEU A 311 15.64 -9.47 29.24
N GLY A 312 15.83 -10.39 28.32
CA GLY A 312 15.41 -11.79 28.45
C GLY A 312 16.17 -12.54 29.58
N LYS A 313 17.45 -12.24 29.78
CA LYS A 313 18.22 -12.76 30.93
C LYS A 313 17.67 -12.21 32.24
N CYS A 314 17.39 -10.89 32.29
CA CYS A 314 16.73 -10.28 33.46
C CYS A 314 15.39 -10.97 33.75
N ALA A 315 14.62 -11.29 32.72
CA ALA A 315 13.34 -11.98 32.86
C ALA A 315 13.48 -13.43 33.37
N LEU A 316 14.55 -14.13 32.99
CA LEU A 316 14.88 -15.46 33.48
C LEU A 316 15.35 -15.45 34.95
N GLU A 317 16.15 -14.46 35.33
CA GLU A 317 16.72 -14.36 36.68
C GLU A 317 15.72 -13.87 37.72
N ASN A 318 14.72 -13.11 37.30
CA ASN A 318 13.75 -12.43 38.18
C ASN A 318 12.31 -12.90 37.92
N GLU A 319 12.10 -14.16 37.55
CA GLU A 319 10.78 -14.74 37.26
C GLU A 319 9.83 -14.59 38.47
N GLY A 320 8.76 -13.81 38.29
CA GLY A 320 7.75 -13.57 39.32
C GLY A 320 8.02 -12.39 40.25
N ASP A 321 9.14 -11.66 40.07
CA ASP A 321 9.44 -10.43 40.82
C ASP A 321 9.61 -9.24 39.85
N ALA A 322 8.51 -8.53 39.63
CA ALA A 322 8.47 -7.39 38.69
C ALA A 322 9.44 -6.26 39.09
N ASP A 323 9.60 -6.00 40.40
CA ASP A 323 10.47 -4.91 40.86
C ASP A 323 11.95 -5.24 40.62
N GLN A 324 12.37 -6.46 40.86
CA GLN A 324 13.75 -6.88 40.57
C GLN A 324 14.01 -6.98 39.08
N PHE A 325 13.02 -7.44 38.28
CA PHE A 325 13.12 -7.40 36.83
C PHE A 325 13.35 -5.98 36.32
N MET A 326 12.59 -4.99 36.80
CA MET A 326 12.72 -3.60 36.39
C MET A 326 14.13 -3.03 36.67
N VAL A 327 14.67 -3.31 37.85
CA VAL A 327 16.06 -2.87 38.22
C VAL A 327 17.10 -3.49 37.27
N CYS A 328 16.96 -4.75 36.92
CA CYS A 328 17.84 -5.42 35.95
C CYS A 328 17.67 -4.86 34.53
N ALA A 329 16.41 -4.66 34.09
CA ALA A 329 16.08 -4.13 32.78
C ALA A 329 16.66 -2.73 32.53
N GLU A 330 16.61 -1.85 33.54
CA GLU A 330 17.25 -0.54 33.47
C GLU A 330 18.77 -0.60 33.15
N SER A 331 19.49 -1.60 33.67
CA SER A 331 20.89 -1.79 33.34
C SER A 331 21.09 -2.14 31.87
N CYS A 332 20.30 -3.07 31.35
CA CYS A 332 20.33 -3.44 29.94
C CYS A 332 20.09 -2.26 29.00
N LEU A 333 19.08 -1.43 29.33
CA LEU A 333 18.70 -0.29 28.51
C LEU A 333 19.74 0.84 28.56
N LYS A 334 20.42 1.03 29.70
CA LYS A 334 21.50 1.99 29.84
C LYS A 334 22.78 1.56 29.10
N GLU A 335 23.04 0.27 29.00
CA GLU A 335 24.24 -0.28 28.36
C GLU A 335 24.08 -0.47 26.84
N GLY A 336 22.85 -0.51 26.33
CA GLY A 336 22.52 -0.83 24.94
C GLY A 336 23.00 0.18 23.88
N GLY A 337 23.47 1.36 24.27
CA GLY A 337 24.02 2.39 23.38
C GLY A 337 22.98 2.99 22.42
N GLU A 338 23.47 3.73 21.40
CA GLU A 338 22.63 4.28 20.33
C GLU A 338 22.38 3.19 19.27
N ASN A 339 21.18 2.62 19.21
CA ASN A 339 20.78 1.62 18.24
C ASN A 339 19.71 2.14 17.28
N SER A 340 19.86 1.85 15.98
CA SER A 340 18.83 2.08 14.97
C SER A 340 17.75 1.00 15.10
N ILE A 341 16.47 1.41 15.15
CA ILE A 341 15.34 0.50 15.34
C ILE A 341 14.98 -0.27 14.05
N GLY A 342 15.39 0.17 12.91
CA GLY A 342 15.22 -0.34 11.56
C GLY A 342 14.45 -1.65 11.32
N ALA A 343 14.59 -2.20 10.14
CA ALA A 343 13.88 -3.40 9.67
C ALA A 343 14.06 -4.66 10.57
N GLU A 344 15.09 -4.68 11.42
CA GLU A 344 15.38 -5.83 12.32
C GLU A 344 14.28 -6.04 13.36
N LEU A 345 13.69 -4.94 13.88
CA LEU A 345 12.64 -5.03 14.89
C LEU A 345 11.38 -5.75 14.37
N TRP A 346 10.99 -5.44 13.14
CA TRP A 346 9.83 -6.07 12.50
C TRP A 346 10.06 -7.56 12.21
N ALA A 347 11.29 -7.93 11.86
CA ALA A 347 11.66 -9.34 11.71
C ALA A 347 11.56 -10.09 13.05
N ILE A 348 12.00 -9.46 14.14
CA ILE A 348 11.93 -10.03 15.49
C ILE A 348 10.48 -10.29 15.91
N VAL A 349 9.56 -9.33 15.72
CA VAL A 349 8.15 -9.56 16.08
C VAL A 349 7.46 -10.61 15.20
N ALA A 350 7.90 -10.77 13.95
CA ALA A 350 7.38 -11.83 13.08
C ALA A 350 7.88 -13.23 13.49
N GLU A 351 9.15 -13.34 13.93
CA GLU A 351 9.75 -14.60 14.42
C GLU A 351 9.31 -14.93 15.86
N HIS A 352 9.06 -13.90 16.68
CA HIS A 352 8.66 -13.98 18.08
C HIS A 352 7.39 -13.18 18.35
N PRO A 353 6.22 -13.64 17.86
CA PRO A 353 4.99 -12.87 17.91
C PRO A 353 4.55 -12.43 19.30
N SER A 354 4.93 -13.15 20.35
CA SER A 354 4.61 -12.80 21.74
C SER A 354 5.27 -11.48 22.21
N LEU A 355 6.28 -10.97 21.50
CA LEU A 355 6.88 -9.65 21.76
C LEU A 355 6.09 -8.50 21.11
N THR A 356 5.11 -8.79 20.26
CA THR A 356 4.37 -7.77 19.49
C THR A 356 3.74 -6.70 20.39
N PRO A 357 3.02 -7.02 21.49
CA PRO A 357 2.40 -5.99 22.34
C PRO A 357 3.43 -5.01 22.91
N MET A 358 4.51 -5.51 23.48
CA MET A 358 5.56 -4.69 24.08
C MET A 358 6.22 -3.79 23.03
N ILE A 359 6.61 -4.36 21.89
CA ILE A 359 7.35 -3.62 20.85
C ILE A 359 6.47 -2.57 20.19
N LEU A 360 5.22 -2.88 19.85
CA LEU A 360 4.32 -1.90 19.25
C LEU A 360 3.94 -0.78 20.23
N SER A 361 3.76 -1.09 21.51
CA SER A 361 3.57 -0.07 22.54
C SER A 361 4.76 0.89 22.61
N MET A 362 6.00 0.40 22.53
CA MET A 362 7.20 1.25 22.49
C MET A 362 7.25 2.10 21.22
N LEU A 363 6.90 1.55 20.06
CA LEU A 363 6.87 2.28 18.80
C LEU A 363 5.79 3.36 18.76
N TRP A 364 4.70 3.19 19.50
CA TRP A 364 3.63 4.19 19.60
C TRP A 364 4.14 5.54 20.09
N HIS A 365 5.09 5.57 21.03
CA HIS A 365 5.70 6.81 21.54
C HIS A 365 6.49 7.60 20.49
N LEU A 366 6.69 7.06 19.29
CA LEU A 366 7.30 7.78 18.16
C LEU A 366 6.25 8.51 17.31
N VAL A 367 4.97 8.16 17.48
CA VAL A 367 3.88 8.89 16.84
C VAL A 367 3.80 10.28 17.46
N PRO A 368 3.74 11.36 16.67
CA PRO A 368 3.66 12.72 17.22
C PRO A 368 2.33 12.91 17.95
N ASP A 369 2.39 13.42 19.17
CA ASP A 369 1.19 13.80 19.92
C ASP A 369 0.41 14.90 19.21
N HIS A 370 1.12 15.86 18.63
CA HIS A 370 0.56 16.95 17.86
C HIS A 370 1.62 17.65 17.01
N ASP A 371 1.45 17.59 15.69
CA ASP A 371 2.21 18.41 14.73
C ASP A 371 1.22 19.31 13.98
N ASP A 372 1.56 20.60 13.86
CA ASP A 372 0.78 21.61 13.16
C ASP A 372 1.71 22.37 12.20
N TYR A 373 1.51 22.20 10.89
CA TYR A 373 2.41 22.77 9.88
C TYR A 373 1.72 22.97 8.54
N ILE A 374 2.31 23.84 7.72
CA ILE A 374 1.85 24.08 6.35
C ILE A 374 2.91 23.61 5.37
N THR A 375 2.51 22.83 4.39
CA THR A 375 3.40 22.35 3.33
C THR A 375 2.67 22.28 1.98
N SER A 376 3.40 22.03 0.88
CA SER A 376 2.76 21.79 -0.41
C SER A 376 2.06 20.43 -0.44
N VAL A 377 0.98 20.32 -1.19
CA VAL A 377 0.26 19.05 -1.37
C VAL A 377 1.18 17.92 -1.85
N ASN A 378 2.13 18.22 -2.73
CA ASN A 378 3.11 17.26 -3.22
C ASN A 378 3.99 16.64 -2.11
N LYS A 379 4.17 17.33 -0.98
CA LYS A 379 4.92 16.83 0.17
C LYS A 379 4.03 16.18 1.22
N ALA A 380 2.81 16.70 1.40
CA ALA A 380 1.89 16.22 2.43
C ALA A 380 1.41 14.78 2.18
N MET A 381 1.21 14.39 0.91
CA MET A 381 0.61 13.11 0.53
C MET A 381 1.55 11.91 0.59
N HIS A 382 2.86 12.12 0.69
CA HIS A 382 3.80 11.03 0.51
C HIS A 382 4.56 10.68 1.78
N PHE A 383 4.64 9.37 2.04
CA PHE A 383 5.63 8.82 2.98
C PHE A 383 6.97 8.64 2.26
N ARG A 384 8.02 9.21 2.81
CA ARG A 384 9.36 9.04 2.24
C ARG A 384 9.96 7.70 2.64
N ASN A 385 9.84 6.75 1.74
CA ASN A 385 10.82 5.72 1.38
C ASN A 385 11.24 4.62 2.36
N PHE A 386 10.67 4.44 3.55
CA PHE A 386 11.05 3.27 4.30
C PHE A 386 9.85 2.50 4.83
N PHE A 387 9.64 1.34 4.21
CA PHE A 387 8.83 0.29 4.82
C PHE A 387 9.65 -0.98 4.84
N PRO A 388 9.68 -1.73 5.95
CA PRO A 388 10.10 -3.12 5.90
C PRO A 388 9.22 -3.86 4.89
N ARG A 389 9.65 -5.02 4.42
CA ARG A 389 8.80 -5.86 3.57
C ARG A 389 7.55 -6.24 4.36
N VAL A 390 6.40 -5.73 3.95
CA VAL A 390 5.11 -5.95 4.61
C VAL A 390 4.19 -6.83 3.77
N ALA A 391 3.33 -7.56 4.46
CA ALA A 391 2.12 -8.16 3.93
C ALA A 391 0.96 -7.19 4.13
N LEU A 392 0.10 -7.04 3.13
CA LEU A 392 -0.92 -6.01 3.14
C LEU A 392 -2.17 -6.45 2.39
N MET A 393 -3.33 -6.42 3.07
CA MET A 393 -4.65 -6.54 2.45
C MET A 393 -5.37 -5.20 2.54
N ALA A 394 -6.07 -4.81 1.48
CA ALA A 394 -6.89 -3.60 1.42
C ALA A 394 -8.24 -3.85 0.77
N MET A 395 -9.28 -3.29 1.38
CA MET A 395 -10.65 -3.34 0.87
C MET A 395 -11.23 -1.93 0.78
N ALA A 396 -11.86 -1.63 -0.35
CA ALA A 396 -12.66 -0.42 -0.54
C ALA A 396 -14.09 -0.68 -0.04
N ILE A 397 -14.45 -0.01 1.04
CA ILE A 397 -15.75 -0.09 1.71
C ILE A 397 -16.62 1.07 1.22
N PRO A 398 -17.80 0.84 0.60
CA PRO A 398 -18.68 1.94 0.22
C PRO A 398 -19.22 2.66 1.46
N ILE A 399 -19.15 3.98 1.45
CA ILE A 399 -19.59 4.81 2.58
C ILE A 399 -21.11 5.03 2.49
N ASP A 400 -21.82 4.62 3.53
CA ASP A 400 -23.23 4.97 3.73
C ASP A 400 -23.36 6.35 4.42
N PRO A 401 -24.56 7.00 4.42
CA PRO A 401 -24.73 8.35 4.95
C PRO A 401 -24.38 8.54 6.43
N THR A 402 -24.31 7.48 7.21
CA THR A 402 -24.00 7.49 8.64
C THR A 402 -22.59 6.95 8.95
N PHE A 403 -21.86 6.54 7.89
CA PHE A 403 -20.55 5.89 7.99
C PHE A 403 -20.57 4.57 8.80
N ASP A 404 -21.73 3.94 8.94
CA ASP A 404 -21.85 2.73 9.75
C ASP A 404 -21.09 1.54 9.14
N ASN A 405 -20.98 1.46 7.80
CA ASN A 405 -20.14 0.47 7.14
C ASN A 405 -18.66 0.61 7.52
N VAL A 406 -18.15 1.85 7.57
CA VAL A 406 -16.77 2.16 7.94
C VAL A 406 -16.52 1.81 9.41
N LYS A 407 -17.41 2.26 10.31
CA LYS A 407 -17.35 1.96 11.75
C LYS A 407 -17.35 0.45 11.98
N THR A 408 -18.24 -0.27 11.30
CA THR A 408 -18.37 -1.73 11.41
C THR A 408 -17.10 -2.43 10.94
N ALA A 409 -16.58 -2.07 9.76
CA ALA A 409 -15.36 -2.68 9.22
C ALA A 409 -14.15 -2.45 10.12
N TRP A 410 -13.99 -1.22 10.62
CA TRP A 410 -12.92 -0.87 11.54
C TRP A 410 -12.99 -1.68 12.84
N ASN A 411 -14.16 -1.66 13.49
CA ASN A 411 -14.35 -2.37 14.76
C ASN A 411 -14.16 -3.88 14.62
N GLN A 412 -14.65 -4.49 13.54
CA GLN A 412 -14.42 -5.91 13.24
C GLN A 412 -12.93 -6.25 13.14
N ALA A 413 -12.11 -5.37 12.54
CA ALA A 413 -10.67 -5.60 12.45
C ALA A 413 -9.99 -5.48 13.80
N VAL A 414 -10.34 -4.46 14.61
CA VAL A 414 -9.80 -4.26 15.97
C VAL A 414 -10.18 -5.44 16.87
N GLU A 415 -11.47 -5.80 16.90
CA GLU A 415 -11.95 -6.94 17.68
C GLU A 415 -11.27 -8.26 17.28
N ALA A 416 -11.01 -8.47 15.99
CA ALA A 416 -10.31 -9.66 15.51
C ALA A 416 -8.86 -9.71 15.99
N VAL A 417 -8.17 -8.57 16.06
CA VAL A 417 -6.82 -8.47 16.63
C VAL A 417 -6.84 -8.80 18.14
N GLU A 418 -7.77 -8.23 18.88
CA GLU A 418 -7.93 -8.46 20.31
C GLU A 418 -8.26 -9.94 20.62
N GLN A 419 -9.16 -10.55 19.84
CA GLN A 419 -9.52 -11.96 19.97
C GLN A 419 -8.34 -12.89 19.67
N ALA A 420 -7.52 -12.56 18.65
CA ALA A 420 -6.31 -13.32 18.33
C ALA A 420 -5.28 -13.20 19.47
N ALA A 421 -5.08 -12.00 20.00
CA ALA A 421 -4.17 -11.76 21.12
C ALA A 421 -4.57 -12.53 22.39
N ALA A 422 -5.88 -12.61 22.69
CA ALA A 422 -6.39 -13.41 23.79
C ALA A 422 -6.08 -14.92 23.66
N GLN A 423 -5.75 -15.36 22.44
CA GLN A 423 -5.32 -16.75 22.13
C GLN A 423 -3.78 -16.85 21.98
N GLY A 424 -3.03 -15.79 22.28
CA GLY A 424 -1.58 -15.73 22.11
C GLY A 424 -1.14 -15.66 20.65
N GLN A 425 -2.02 -15.21 19.75
CA GLN A 425 -1.73 -15.01 18.32
C GLN A 425 -1.67 -13.51 18.00
N TYR A 426 -0.72 -13.10 17.20
CA TYR A 426 -0.46 -11.70 16.87
C TYR A 426 -0.34 -11.51 15.36
N PRO A 427 -1.45 -11.67 14.59
CA PRO A 427 -1.45 -11.63 13.13
C PRO A 427 -1.18 -10.23 12.57
N LEU A 428 -1.41 -9.18 13.36
CA LEU A 428 -1.21 -7.80 12.97
C LEU A 428 -0.14 -7.15 13.86
N ASN A 429 0.98 -6.76 13.26
CA ASN A 429 2.13 -6.21 13.98
C ASN A 429 2.70 -4.94 13.34
N VAL A 430 1.94 -4.28 12.44
CA VAL A 430 2.23 -2.94 11.95
C VAL A 430 1.06 -2.03 12.28
N ASN A 431 0.04 -1.91 11.43
CA ASN A 431 -1.11 -1.04 11.72
C ASN A 431 -2.37 -1.42 10.92
N ILE A 432 -3.52 -0.86 11.33
CA ILE A 432 -4.69 -0.67 10.48
C ILE A 432 -4.66 0.78 10.00
N GLU A 433 -4.99 0.98 8.72
CA GLU A 433 -5.04 2.30 8.11
C GLU A 433 -6.37 2.51 7.40
N ALA A 434 -6.93 3.72 7.49
CA ALA A 434 -8.11 4.12 6.74
C ALA A 434 -7.87 5.41 5.96
N ARG A 435 -8.25 5.39 4.68
CA ARG A 435 -8.22 6.51 3.76
C ARG A 435 -9.56 6.69 3.09
N PHE A 436 -9.91 7.93 2.76
CA PHE A 436 -11.22 8.30 2.24
C PHE A 436 -11.07 8.93 0.87
N VAL A 437 -11.82 8.42 -0.10
CA VAL A 437 -11.71 8.82 -1.50
C VAL A 437 -13.08 8.95 -2.15
N LYS A 438 -13.15 9.83 -3.15
CA LYS A 438 -14.30 9.93 -4.06
C LYS A 438 -14.32 8.76 -5.03
N ASN A 439 -15.49 8.42 -5.55
CA ASN A 439 -15.67 7.38 -6.56
C ASN A 439 -14.79 7.57 -7.81
N SER A 440 -14.59 6.47 -8.52
CA SER A 440 -13.97 6.42 -9.85
C SER A 440 -14.95 5.89 -10.88
N ASN A 441 -14.93 6.45 -12.08
CA ASN A 441 -15.72 5.96 -13.22
C ASN A 441 -15.07 4.77 -13.95
N CYS A 442 -13.80 4.45 -13.65
CA CYS A 442 -13.14 3.29 -14.23
C CYS A 442 -13.94 2.00 -13.94
N LEU A 443 -14.23 1.21 -14.98
CA LEU A 443 -15.21 0.12 -14.91
C LEU A 443 -14.89 -0.93 -13.86
N ILE A 444 -13.62 -1.25 -13.67
CA ILE A 444 -13.14 -2.22 -12.66
C ILE A 444 -12.41 -1.55 -11.49
N SER A 445 -12.67 -0.27 -11.23
CA SER A 445 -12.13 0.39 -10.04
C SER A 445 -12.75 -0.17 -8.77
N PRO A 446 -11.95 -0.46 -7.72
CA PRO A 446 -12.49 -0.88 -6.42
C PRO A 446 -13.46 0.14 -5.81
N ILE A 447 -13.31 1.41 -6.19
CA ILE A 447 -14.12 2.52 -5.70
C ILE A 447 -15.18 3.00 -6.73
N ASN A 448 -15.74 2.08 -7.52
CA ASN A 448 -16.82 2.38 -8.45
C ASN A 448 -18.19 2.03 -7.84
N GLY A 449 -19.23 2.82 -8.09
CA GLY A 449 -20.64 2.46 -7.80
C GLY A 449 -21.22 3.01 -6.49
N SER A 450 -20.48 3.80 -5.71
CA SER A 450 -20.98 4.63 -4.61
C SER A 450 -20.30 6.01 -4.71
N ASP A 451 -20.82 7.03 -4.07
CA ASP A 451 -20.25 8.38 -4.17
C ASP A 451 -18.86 8.47 -3.52
N HIS A 452 -18.68 7.79 -2.38
CA HIS A 452 -17.42 7.77 -1.63
C HIS A 452 -17.11 6.39 -1.08
N PHE A 453 -15.82 6.16 -0.84
CA PHE A 453 -15.30 4.93 -0.28
C PHE A 453 -14.29 5.21 0.83
N CYS A 454 -14.28 4.34 1.83
CA CYS A 454 -13.19 4.18 2.76
C CYS A 454 -12.34 2.98 2.31
N ILE A 455 -11.04 3.19 2.11
CA ILE A 455 -10.12 2.09 1.88
C ILE A 455 -9.46 1.78 3.20
N ILE A 456 -9.75 0.59 3.73
CA ILE A 456 -9.15 0.09 4.97
C ILE A 456 -8.06 -0.91 4.61
N GLU A 457 -6.87 -0.66 5.11
CA GLU A 457 -5.69 -1.51 4.95
C GLU A 457 -5.33 -2.16 6.28
N VAL A 458 -5.03 -3.45 6.27
CA VAL A 458 -4.43 -4.17 7.41
C VAL A 458 -3.03 -4.59 7.01
N ILE A 459 -2.04 -4.22 7.83
CA ILE A 459 -0.63 -4.28 7.48
C ILE A 459 0.14 -5.05 8.53
N SER A 460 0.93 -6.03 8.08
CA SER A 460 1.80 -6.80 8.95
C SER A 460 3.17 -7.02 8.29
N TYR A 461 4.18 -7.41 9.06
CA TYR A 461 5.45 -7.81 8.47
C TYR A 461 5.26 -9.07 7.60
N ILE A 462 6.00 -9.18 6.48
CA ILE A 462 5.73 -10.16 5.43
C ILE A 462 5.74 -11.62 5.90
N THR A 463 6.51 -11.96 6.91
CA THR A 463 6.62 -13.32 7.44
C THR A 463 5.76 -13.57 8.68
N THR A 464 4.86 -12.63 9.03
CA THR A 464 4.01 -12.76 10.22
C THR A 464 3.11 -13.99 10.12
N PRO A 465 3.20 -14.93 11.07
CA PRO A 465 2.33 -16.08 11.11
C PRO A 465 0.86 -15.68 11.24
N THR A 466 -0.05 -16.49 10.69
CA THR A 466 -1.51 -16.31 10.78
C THR A 466 -2.09 -15.04 10.13
N PHE A 467 -1.27 -14.17 9.50
CA PHE A 467 -1.77 -12.97 8.83
C PHE A 467 -2.77 -13.30 7.70
N ASN A 468 -2.48 -14.34 6.90
CA ASN A 468 -3.39 -14.75 5.82
C ASN A 468 -4.75 -15.23 6.35
N ASP A 469 -4.76 -16.03 7.41
CA ASP A 469 -6.01 -16.48 8.05
C ASP A 469 -6.79 -15.28 8.62
N PHE A 470 -6.09 -14.34 9.24
CA PHE A 470 -6.67 -13.12 9.79
C PHE A 470 -7.34 -12.28 8.71
N TYR A 471 -6.62 -11.89 7.66
CA TYR A 471 -7.22 -11.05 6.63
C TYR A 471 -8.26 -11.80 5.78
N GLY A 472 -8.13 -13.11 5.64
CA GLY A 472 -9.12 -13.95 4.99
C GLY A 472 -10.46 -13.92 5.72
N MET A 473 -10.43 -14.01 7.04
CA MET A 473 -11.60 -13.96 7.90
C MET A 473 -12.27 -12.57 7.88
N ILE A 474 -11.53 -11.50 8.15
CA ILE A 474 -12.11 -10.14 8.16
C ILE A 474 -12.57 -9.70 6.79
N GLY A 475 -11.84 -10.03 5.73
CA GLY A 475 -12.22 -9.73 4.36
C GLY A 475 -13.55 -10.37 3.97
N LEU A 476 -13.80 -11.61 4.41
CA LEU A 476 -15.08 -12.29 4.19
C LEU A 476 -16.25 -11.57 4.90
N GLU A 477 -16.03 -11.07 6.13
CA GLU A 477 -17.03 -10.26 6.84
C GLU A 477 -17.24 -8.90 6.17
N TRP A 478 -16.16 -8.25 5.73
CA TRP A 478 -16.27 -6.96 5.05
C TRP A 478 -17.02 -7.04 3.73
N LEU A 479 -16.93 -8.14 2.97
CA LEU A 479 -17.72 -8.33 1.74
C LEU A 479 -19.24 -8.18 1.94
N LYS A 480 -19.74 -8.25 3.18
CA LYS A 480 -21.15 -8.08 3.54
C LYS A 480 -21.57 -6.61 3.69
N LEU A 481 -20.62 -5.67 3.77
CA LEU A 481 -20.85 -4.26 4.09
C LEU A 481 -21.17 -3.44 2.82
N GLY A 482 -22.29 -3.74 2.16
CA GLY A 482 -22.70 -3.05 0.94
C GLY A 482 -23.55 -1.80 1.20
N TRP A 483 -23.52 -0.86 0.26
CA TRP A 483 -24.40 0.31 0.24
C TRP A 483 -24.88 0.65 -1.18
N ASN A 484 -26.16 0.95 -1.33
CA ASN A 484 -26.80 1.40 -2.57
C ASN A 484 -26.43 0.54 -3.81
N GLY A 485 -26.36 -0.77 -3.62
CA GLY A 485 -26.00 -1.74 -4.68
C GLY A 485 -24.48 -1.88 -4.94
N SER A 486 -23.65 -1.06 -4.32
CA SER A 486 -22.19 -1.25 -4.28
C SER A 486 -21.82 -2.19 -3.13
N THR A 487 -20.87 -3.08 -3.38
CA THR A 487 -20.31 -3.99 -2.37
C THR A 487 -18.82 -3.74 -2.23
N PRO A 488 -18.21 -4.04 -1.08
CA PRO A 488 -16.77 -3.92 -0.89
C PRO A 488 -15.99 -4.74 -1.92
N ARG A 489 -14.83 -4.21 -2.30
CA ARG A 489 -13.94 -4.81 -3.29
C ARG A 489 -12.49 -4.74 -2.84
N PRO A 490 -11.69 -5.78 -3.09
CA PRO A 490 -10.27 -5.72 -2.80
C PRO A 490 -9.58 -4.72 -3.74
N HIS A 491 -8.52 -4.08 -3.21
CA HIS A 491 -7.65 -3.24 -4.04
C HIS A 491 -6.71 -4.13 -4.85
N TRP A 492 -6.69 -4.00 -6.17
CA TRP A 492 -6.04 -4.91 -7.12
C TRP A 492 -4.58 -5.26 -6.82
N PRO A 493 -3.69 -4.31 -6.50
CA PRO A 493 -2.29 -4.62 -6.21
C PRO A 493 -2.02 -5.14 -4.79
N LYS A 494 -3.04 -5.35 -3.97
CA LYS A 494 -2.91 -5.83 -2.59
C LYS A 494 -3.22 -7.33 -2.48
N GLN A 495 -2.96 -7.94 -1.31
CA GLN A 495 -3.31 -9.34 -1.06
C GLN A 495 -4.82 -9.48 -0.84
N PHE A 496 -5.42 -10.48 -1.44
CA PHE A 496 -6.82 -10.85 -1.19
C PHE A 496 -7.10 -12.34 -1.48
N ASP A 497 -6.09 -13.07 -1.83
CA ASP A 497 -6.16 -14.48 -2.25
C ASP A 497 -6.57 -15.44 -1.13
N ALA A 498 -6.36 -15.07 0.15
CA ALA A 498 -6.84 -15.86 1.29
C ALA A 498 -8.32 -15.59 1.65
N ILE A 499 -8.98 -14.61 1.03
CA ILE A 499 -10.43 -14.40 1.27
C ILE A 499 -11.21 -15.51 0.53
N PRO A 500 -12.02 -16.32 1.24
CA PRO A 500 -12.78 -17.40 0.61
C PRO A 500 -13.69 -16.90 -0.52
N ASP A 501 -13.71 -17.62 -1.64
CA ASP A 501 -14.56 -17.36 -2.82
C ASP A 501 -14.40 -15.94 -3.41
N ILE A 502 -13.27 -15.27 -3.18
CA ILE A 502 -13.05 -13.86 -3.55
C ILE A 502 -13.25 -13.62 -5.06
N ASN A 503 -12.80 -14.53 -5.92
CA ASN A 503 -12.96 -14.37 -7.36
C ASN A 503 -14.44 -14.32 -7.77
N GLN A 504 -15.29 -15.13 -7.13
CA GLN A 504 -16.73 -15.10 -7.34
C GLN A 504 -17.33 -13.78 -6.82
N ALA A 505 -16.92 -13.36 -5.63
CA ALA A 505 -17.36 -12.09 -5.03
C ALA A 505 -17.00 -10.89 -5.93
N ILE A 506 -15.78 -10.86 -6.48
CA ILE A 506 -15.33 -9.82 -7.42
C ILE A 506 -16.23 -9.79 -8.67
N ARG A 507 -16.47 -10.94 -9.31
CA ARG A 507 -17.34 -11.01 -10.48
C ARG A 507 -18.76 -10.52 -10.18
N GLN A 508 -19.29 -10.86 -9.01
CA GLN A 508 -20.60 -10.38 -8.56
C GLN A 508 -20.60 -8.87 -8.26
N ALA A 509 -19.55 -8.35 -7.66
CA ALA A 509 -19.44 -6.95 -7.28
C ALA A 509 -19.36 -5.99 -8.49
N TYR A 510 -18.69 -6.42 -9.56
CA TYR A 510 -18.56 -5.59 -10.78
C TYR A 510 -19.66 -5.83 -11.83
N ARG A 511 -20.34 -6.99 -11.80
CA ARG A 511 -21.49 -7.31 -12.67
C ARG A 511 -21.34 -6.79 -14.12
N ASP A 512 -22.24 -5.85 -14.51
CA ASP A 512 -22.30 -5.29 -15.86
C ASP A 512 -21.01 -4.52 -16.24
N ASN A 513 -20.35 -3.87 -15.30
CA ASN A 513 -19.08 -3.18 -15.55
C ASN A 513 -17.98 -4.17 -15.96
N LEU A 514 -17.91 -5.33 -15.31
CA LEU A 514 -16.97 -6.38 -15.72
C LEU A 514 -17.30 -6.90 -17.12
N GLN A 515 -18.59 -7.09 -17.44
CA GLN A 515 -18.99 -7.53 -18.78
C GLN A 515 -18.61 -6.51 -19.87
N LYS A 516 -18.81 -5.21 -19.62
CA LYS A 516 -18.38 -4.14 -20.52
C LYS A 516 -16.85 -4.13 -20.67
N PHE A 517 -16.12 -4.20 -19.55
CA PHE A 517 -14.66 -4.27 -19.53
C PHE A 517 -14.16 -5.45 -20.37
N LEU A 518 -14.69 -6.66 -20.15
CA LEU A 518 -14.28 -7.87 -20.86
C LEU A 518 -14.63 -7.79 -22.35
N THR A 519 -15.77 -7.20 -22.72
CA THR A 519 -16.15 -7.01 -24.14
C THR A 519 -15.13 -6.14 -24.87
N ILE A 520 -14.71 -5.02 -24.25
CA ILE A 520 -13.70 -4.12 -24.83
C ILE A 520 -12.33 -4.82 -24.86
N ARG A 521 -11.93 -5.45 -23.74
CA ARG A 521 -10.67 -6.17 -23.60
C ARG A 521 -10.55 -7.28 -24.67
N ASP A 522 -11.56 -8.13 -24.80
CA ASP A 522 -11.54 -9.27 -25.71
C ASP A 522 -11.54 -8.83 -27.19
N SER A 523 -12.08 -7.63 -27.49
CA SER A 523 -11.98 -7.05 -28.82
C SER A 523 -10.56 -6.61 -29.20
N LEU A 524 -9.74 -6.22 -28.21
CA LEU A 524 -8.36 -5.74 -28.40
C LEU A 524 -7.31 -6.87 -28.25
N ASP A 525 -7.62 -7.89 -27.49
CA ASP A 525 -6.76 -9.06 -27.26
C ASP A 525 -7.60 -10.37 -27.21
N PRO A 526 -8.12 -10.85 -28.34
CA PRO A 526 -9.01 -12.03 -28.39
C PRO A 526 -8.33 -13.33 -27.94
N ASP A 527 -7.01 -13.41 -28.06
CA ASP A 527 -6.21 -14.58 -27.64
C ASP A 527 -5.76 -14.49 -26.17
N ARG A 528 -6.16 -13.43 -25.45
CA ARG A 528 -5.77 -13.19 -24.07
C ARG A 528 -4.27 -13.22 -23.84
N LEU A 529 -3.50 -12.63 -24.77
CA LEU A 529 -2.04 -12.58 -24.75
C LEU A 529 -1.50 -11.93 -23.46
N PHE A 530 -2.24 -10.92 -22.96
CA PHE A 530 -1.88 -10.13 -21.78
C PHE A 530 -2.59 -10.58 -20.48
N VAL A 531 -3.33 -11.69 -20.50
CA VAL A 531 -4.01 -12.23 -19.31
C VAL A 531 -3.22 -13.41 -18.77
N ASN A 532 -2.76 -13.30 -17.52
CA ASN A 532 -2.09 -14.37 -16.81
C ASN A 532 -3.10 -15.27 -16.08
N PRO A 533 -2.68 -16.42 -15.52
CA PRO A 533 -3.59 -17.35 -14.83
C PRO A 533 -4.37 -16.71 -13.66
N PHE A 534 -3.75 -15.79 -12.93
CA PHE A 534 -4.41 -15.08 -11.84
C PHE A 534 -5.62 -14.27 -12.33
N LEU A 535 -5.42 -13.43 -13.36
CA LEU A 535 -6.50 -12.64 -13.95
C LEU A 535 -7.51 -13.50 -14.70
N GLU A 536 -7.09 -14.64 -15.23
CA GLU A 536 -8.00 -15.60 -15.86
C GLU A 536 -9.00 -16.16 -14.84
N GLY A 537 -8.53 -16.61 -13.68
CA GLY A 537 -9.38 -17.07 -12.58
C GLY A 537 -10.30 -15.97 -12.03
N VAL A 538 -9.80 -14.72 -11.91
CA VAL A 538 -10.61 -13.60 -11.43
C VAL A 538 -11.71 -13.23 -12.42
N PHE A 539 -11.41 -13.09 -13.71
CA PHE A 539 -12.32 -12.53 -14.71
C PHE A 539 -13.28 -13.53 -15.30
N TYR A 540 -12.81 -14.75 -15.59
CA TYR A 540 -13.59 -15.72 -16.36
C TYR A 540 -14.09 -16.90 -15.51
N GLY A 541 -13.47 -17.11 -14.35
CA GLY A 541 -13.69 -18.32 -13.55
C GLY A 541 -12.93 -19.53 -14.12
N ASP A 542 -12.94 -20.61 -13.39
CA ASP A 542 -12.37 -21.91 -13.81
C ASP A 542 -13.28 -22.63 -14.81
#